data_bdaa51d3e4eb3bcd382d7bdac90b7348
#
_entry.id   bdaa51d3e4eb3bcd382d7bdac90b7348
#
_cell.length_a   1.000
_cell.length_b   1.000
_cell.length_c   1.000
_cell.angle_alpha   90.00
_cell.angle_beta   90.00
_cell.angle_gamma   90.00
#
_symmetry.space_group_name_H-M   'P 1'
#
loop_
_entity.id
_entity.type
_entity.pdbx_description
1 polymer ?
#
loop_
_entity_poly.entity_id
_entity_poly.type
_entity_poly.pdbx_seq_one_letter_code
_entity_poly.pdbx_strand_id
1 'polypeptide(L)'
;MIRRTVVALLAVAGCLIAAEAPSFDADRYLAHIKFLASPEMKGRASGSPELEKAAKYIADKFHADGLKPLGGSYLQPFEVTASSKLGRNNQFESVRAGEIETLQASKEFIPYNFSSSGKAAGSVVFAGYGITAPEYNYDDYAGIDVHGKFVLVLEHEPQEFDEKSVFEGNVYTVHSETYSKAANARIHGARGVILVFDRVNHIGHQGDGRDELGAFEKEGGPPDAGIPFVQVKESTVLPWIRAAGQDLTATEQAINNDLKPRSFALPGVEVRESIDVERVVKTVHNVVGYLAGESADYIIVGAHYDHLGLGGQFSMAPAMKGAVHPGADDNASGTAGVLELARYFTAAGAARPKRGILFMTFAGEELGLLGSEYYAGHPLLPLSQAVAMLNMDMIGRVRDDKLFIGGAATGSTFRADLDELVSKTSFRVDYSDSGYGSSDHTSFTAKQVPVLFFFSGLHGDYHKPSDTWDKINAPDAVRVLQLVARMVQKLEDEKDRPVFVTVKVDSNPHAGSISGTGGGGGYGPYFGSVPDFAEPPTGVRFADVHPDSPAGVAGLKAGDVLVAFDGVEIRNLYDFTYALRAHKVGDEVAVQVLRGTEKISAKVKLTERK
;
A
#
# COMPACT_ATOMS: atom_id res chain seq x y z
N MET A 1 0.65 -28.31 92.09
CA MET A 1 0.71 -28.80 90.74
C MET A 1 0.25 -27.71 89.77
N ILE A 2 1.19 -27.02 89.18
CA ILE A 2 0.85 -25.89 88.27
C ILE A 2 1.24 -26.38 86.87
N ARG A 3 0.24 -26.60 86.00
CA ARG A 3 0.44 -26.91 84.58
C ARG A 3 0.76 -25.61 83.81
N ARG A 4 1.95 -25.54 83.26
CA ARG A 4 2.33 -24.48 82.31
C ARG A 4 1.90 -24.90 80.89
N THR A 5 0.98 -24.17 80.30
CA THR A 5 0.58 -24.30 78.90
C THR A 5 1.53 -23.44 78.06
N VAL A 6 2.30 -24.07 77.18
CA VAL A 6 3.17 -23.38 76.19
C VAL A 6 2.31 -23.15 74.93
N VAL A 7 2.06 -21.90 74.61
CA VAL A 7 1.44 -21.50 73.33
C VAL A 7 2.55 -21.25 72.34
N ALA A 8 2.66 -22.14 71.31
CA ALA A 8 3.56 -21.94 70.18
C ALA A 8 2.90 -21.02 69.18
N LEU A 9 3.44 -19.80 69.00
CA LEU A 9 3.11 -18.92 67.88
C LEU A 9 3.83 -19.39 66.61
N LEU A 10 3.11 -19.93 65.64
CA LEU A 10 3.60 -20.14 64.27
C LEU A 10 3.54 -18.78 63.53
N ALA A 11 4.70 -18.18 63.32
CA ALA A 11 4.86 -17.04 62.41
C ALA A 11 4.87 -17.56 60.97
N VAL A 12 3.78 -17.39 60.23
CA VAL A 12 3.73 -17.56 58.77
C VAL A 12 4.42 -16.38 58.14
N ALA A 13 5.67 -16.51 57.77
CA ALA A 13 6.36 -15.56 56.92
C ALA A 13 5.81 -15.71 55.48
N GLY A 14 4.82 -14.85 55.14
CA GLY A 14 4.41 -14.69 53.77
C GLY A 14 5.53 -14.01 52.98
N CYS A 15 6.24 -14.74 52.11
CA CYS A 15 7.06 -14.13 51.08
C CYS A 15 6.13 -13.30 50.15
N LEU A 16 6.09 -12.01 50.38
CA LEU A 16 5.65 -11.06 49.37
C LEU A 16 6.72 -11.14 48.25
N ILE A 17 6.45 -11.91 47.24
CA ILE A 17 7.16 -11.80 45.97
C ILE A 17 6.75 -10.41 45.44
N ALA A 18 7.63 -9.43 45.58
CA ALA A 18 7.46 -8.16 44.91
C ALA A 18 7.34 -8.46 43.42
N ALA A 19 6.18 -8.16 42.82
CA ALA A 19 6.03 -8.27 41.38
C ALA A 19 7.09 -7.35 40.77
N GLU A 20 7.95 -7.90 39.91
CA GLU A 20 8.90 -7.09 39.16
C GLU A 20 8.14 -6.05 38.37
N ALA A 21 8.67 -4.81 38.36
CA ALA A 21 8.09 -3.75 37.55
C ALA A 21 8.03 -4.18 36.08
N PRO A 22 6.95 -3.90 35.36
CA PRO A 22 6.83 -4.29 33.95
C PRO A 22 8.02 -3.76 33.15
N SER A 23 8.66 -4.64 32.40
CA SER A 23 9.84 -4.30 31.58
C SER A 23 9.76 -4.97 30.22
N PHE A 24 10.32 -4.32 29.22
CA PHE A 24 10.54 -4.90 27.90
C PHE A 24 11.78 -5.79 27.93
N ASP A 25 11.75 -6.86 27.16
CA ASP A 25 12.82 -7.84 27.06
C ASP A 25 13.17 -8.08 25.60
N ALA A 26 14.44 -7.83 25.22
CA ALA A 26 14.89 -7.92 23.83
C ALA A 26 14.85 -9.36 23.29
N ASP A 27 15.13 -10.37 24.12
CA ASP A 27 15.11 -11.77 23.71
C ASP A 27 13.68 -12.25 23.46
N ARG A 28 12.72 -11.83 24.29
CA ARG A 28 11.31 -12.15 24.12
C ARG A 28 10.74 -11.43 22.88
N TYR A 29 11.05 -10.14 22.68
CA TYR A 29 10.70 -9.40 21.47
C TYR A 29 11.21 -10.13 20.22
N LEU A 30 12.49 -10.51 20.22
CA LEU A 30 13.12 -11.24 19.11
C LEU A 30 12.50 -12.63 18.91
N ALA A 31 12.03 -13.29 19.97
CA ALA A 31 11.37 -14.59 19.87
C ALA A 31 10.05 -14.51 19.09
N HIS A 32 9.27 -13.42 19.24
CA HIS A 32 8.09 -13.17 18.42
C HIS A 32 8.45 -13.03 16.94
N ILE A 33 9.48 -12.26 16.63
CA ILE A 33 9.96 -12.05 15.26
C ILE A 33 10.46 -13.36 14.65
N LYS A 34 11.26 -14.14 15.39
CA LYS A 34 11.73 -15.46 14.94
C LYS A 34 10.59 -16.39 14.58
N PHE A 35 9.48 -16.35 15.31
CA PHE A 35 8.30 -17.13 14.97
C PHE A 35 7.62 -16.59 13.71
N LEU A 36 7.27 -15.30 13.68
CA LEU A 36 6.53 -14.68 12.60
C LEU A 36 7.29 -14.67 11.25
N ALA A 37 8.61 -14.49 11.31
CA ALA A 37 9.49 -14.50 10.13
C ALA A 37 10.18 -15.86 9.90
N SER A 38 9.69 -16.95 10.52
CA SER A 38 10.27 -18.27 10.32
C SER A 38 9.96 -18.82 8.92
N PRO A 39 10.77 -19.75 8.40
CA PRO A 39 10.52 -20.41 7.13
C PRO A 39 9.15 -21.10 7.05
N GLU A 40 8.65 -21.62 8.19
CA GLU A 40 7.35 -22.30 8.30
C GLU A 40 6.17 -21.33 8.09
N MET A 41 6.39 -20.05 8.29
CA MET A 41 5.40 -18.99 8.05
C MET A 41 5.37 -18.54 6.59
N LYS A 42 6.30 -18.99 5.75
CA LYS A 42 6.36 -18.73 4.30
C LYS A 42 6.03 -17.28 3.90
N GLY A 43 6.45 -16.33 4.72
CA GLY A 43 6.19 -14.91 4.49
C GLY A 43 4.74 -14.48 4.68
N ARG A 44 3.87 -15.29 5.30
CA ARG A 44 2.50 -14.95 5.79
C ARG A 44 1.69 -14.01 4.89
N ALA A 45 1.66 -14.34 3.57
CA ALA A 45 0.91 -13.55 2.60
C ALA A 45 -0.58 -13.48 2.96
N SER A 46 -1.22 -12.36 2.67
CA SER A 46 -2.65 -12.16 2.89
C SER A 46 -3.49 -13.23 2.17
N GLY A 47 -4.37 -13.91 2.92
CA GLY A 47 -5.16 -15.05 2.46
C GLY A 47 -4.46 -16.41 2.46
N SER A 48 -3.21 -16.49 2.93
CA SER A 48 -2.48 -17.76 3.10
C SER A 48 -2.85 -18.47 4.41
N PRO A 49 -2.69 -19.81 4.48
CA PRO A 49 -2.81 -20.54 5.74
C PRO A 49 -1.80 -20.11 6.80
N GLU A 50 -0.66 -19.57 6.38
CA GLU A 50 0.39 -19.07 7.25
C GLU A 50 -0.02 -17.76 7.92
N LEU A 51 -0.75 -16.89 7.23
CA LEU A 51 -1.36 -15.70 7.85
C LEU A 51 -2.33 -16.08 8.97
N GLU A 52 -3.18 -17.10 8.75
CA GLU A 52 -4.10 -17.60 9.78
C GLU A 52 -3.37 -18.18 11.01
N LYS A 53 -2.21 -18.80 10.80
CA LYS A 53 -1.36 -19.24 11.92
C LYS A 53 -0.81 -18.05 12.70
N ALA A 54 -0.40 -16.98 12.00
CA ALA A 54 0.05 -15.74 12.63
C ALA A 54 -1.09 -15.08 13.42
N ALA A 55 -2.29 -14.97 12.83
CA ALA A 55 -3.47 -14.43 13.50
C ALA A 55 -3.78 -15.20 14.80
N LYS A 56 -3.79 -16.54 14.71
CA LYS A 56 -4.00 -17.38 15.88
C LYS A 56 -2.91 -17.17 16.94
N TYR A 57 -1.65 -17.12 16.54
CA TYR A 57 -0.54 -16.88 17.45
C TYR A 57 -0.70 -15.56 18.22
N ILE A 58 -1.05 -14.49 17.53
CA ILE A 58 -1.27 -13.16 18.11
C ILE A 58 -2.48 -13.20 19.06
N ALA A 59 -3.60 -13.80 18.64
CA ALA A 59 -4.79 -13.95 19.47
C ALA A 59 -4.52 -14.77 20.74
N ASP A 60 -3.75 -15.87 20.65
CA ASP A 60 -3.34 -16.67 21.80
C ASP A 60 -2.47 -15.85 22.78
N LYS A 61 -1.62 -14.94 22.29
CA LYS A 61 -0.83 -14.03 23.13
C LYS A 61 -1.72 -13.00 23.83
N PHE A 62 -2.62 -12.35 23.09
CA PHE A 62 -3.58 -11.42 23.68
C PHE A 62 -4.43 -12.08 24.77
N HIS A 63 -4.85 -13.33 24.53
CA HIS A 63 -5.59 -14.10 25.54
C HIS A 63 -4.73 -14.40 26.78
N ALA A 64 -3.49 -14.84 26.58
CA ALA A 64 -2.56 -15.15 27.67
C ALA A 64 -2.22 -13.93 28.52
N ASP A 65 -2.14 -12.76 27.90
CA ASP A 65 -1.92 -11.47 28.57
C ASP A 65 -3.20 -10.89 29.21
N GLY A 66 -4.35 -11.58 29.10
CA GLY A 66 -5.60 -11.22 29.77
C GLY A 66 -6.37 -10.08 29.10
N LEU A 67 -6.03 -9.72 27.87
CA LEU A 67 -6.85 -8.81 27.08
C LEU A 67 -8.24 -9.39 26.85
N LYS A 68 -9.21 -8.53 26.58
CA LYS A 68 -10.58 -8.94 26.29
C LYS A 68 -10.83 -8.95 24.79
N PRO A 69 -11.48 -9.99 24.25
CA PRO A 69 -11.99 -9.95 22.88
C PRO A 69 -13.14 -8.95 22.75
N LEU A 70 -13.28 -8.32 21.60
CA LEU A 70 -14.43 -7.51 21.26
C LEU A 70 -15.40 -8.30 20.37
N GLY A 71 -16.71 -8.13 20.58
CA GLY A 71 -17.70 -8.91 19.85
C GLY A 71 -17.63 -10.43 20.06
N GLY A 72 -16.94 -10.90 21.12
CA GLY A 72 -16.81 -12.33 21.45
C GLY A 72 -15.63 -13.04 20.77
N SER A 73 -14.84 -12.36 19.96
CA SER A 73 -13.66 -12.89 19.26
C SER A 73 -12.51 -11.89 19.28
N TYR A 74 -11.27 -12.40 19.26
CA TYR A 74 -10.08 -11.59 18.95
C TYR A 74 -9.94 -11.34 17.43
N LEU A 75 -10.66 -12.09 16.60
CA LEU A 75 -10.55 -12.06 15.15
C LEU A 75 -11.72 -11.27 14.56
N GLN A 76 -11.41 -10.19 13.84
CA GLN A 76 -12.37 -9.43 13.04
C GLN A 76 -12.23 -9.85 11.57
N PRO A 77 -13.19 -10.62 11.01
CA PRO A 77 -13.09 -11.13 9.64
C PRO A 77 -13.43 -10.06 8.61
N PHE A 78 -12.72 -10.10 7.47
CA PHE A 78 -13.05 -9.38 6.24
C PHE A 78 -12.52 -10.12 5.02
N GLU A 79 -12.93 -9.70 3.82
CA GLU A 79 -12.56 -10.37 2.57
C GLU A 79 -11.48 -9.59 1.82
N VAL A 80 -10.52 -10.32 1.24
CA VAL A 80 -9.49 -9.80 0.34
C VAL A 80 -9.40 -10.64 -0.93
N THR A 81 -9.03 -10.04 -2.06
CA THR A 81 -8.60 -10.79 -3.24
C THR A 81 -7.18 -11.29 -3.01
N ALA A 82 -7.06 -12.53 -2.56
CA ALA A 82 -5.78 -13.12 -2.17
C ALA A 82 -4.97 -13.62 -3.36
N SER A 83 -5.62 -14.02 -4.44
CA SER A 83 -4.96 -14.50 -5.66
C SER A 83 -5.89 -14.45 -6.86
N SER A 84 -5.29 -14.59 -8.04
CA SER A 84 -5.99 -14.73 -9.30
C SER A 84 -5.64 -16.06 -9.98
N LYS A 85 -6.53 -16.56 -10.83
CA LYS A 85 -6.32 -17.74 -11.65
C LYS A 85 -6.67 -17.44 -13.09
N LEU A 86 -5.91 -18.00 -13.98
CA LEU A 86 -6.26 -18.01 -15.39
C LEU A 86 -7.46 -18.96 -15.60
N GLY A 87 -8.60 -18.43 -16.02
CA GLY A 87 -9.78 -19.19 -16.37
C GLY A 87 -9.58 -20.01 -17.66
N ARG A 88 -10.57 -20.82 -18.01
CA ARG A 88 -10.48 -21.76 -19.14
C ARG A 88 -10.89 -21.16 -20.49
N ASN A 89 -11.54 -20.00 -20.48
CA ASN A 89 -12.18 -19.43 -21.67
C ASN A 89 -11.38 -18.27 -22.28
N ASN A 90 -10.05 -18.28 -22.14
CA ASN A 90 -9.19 -17.27 -22.72
C ASN A 90 -8.96 -17.59 -24.20
N GLN A 91 -9.33 -16.64 -25.07
CA GLN A 91 -9.19 -16.69 -26.52
C GLN A 91 -8.67 -15.35 -27.02
N PHE A 92 -7.77 -15.40 -28.00
CA PHE A 92 -7.27 -14.23 -28.69
C PHE A 92 -7.10 -14.55 -30.17
N GLU A 93 -7.74 -13.77 -31.01
CA GLU A 93 -7.67 -13.89 -32.46
C GLU A 93 -7.24 -12.57 -33.07
N SER A 94 -6.30 -12.61 -34.01
CA SER A 94 -6.04 -11.51 -34.91
C SER A 94 -6.62 -11.78 -36.28
N VAL A 95 -7.21 -10.76 -36.89
CA VAL A 95 -7.77 -10.82 -38.24
C VAL A 95 -7.00 -9.84 -39.12
N ARG A 96 -6.39 -10.32 -40.18
CA ARG A 96 -5.61 -9.50 -41.13
C ARG A 96 -5.82 -10.01 -42.55
N ALA A 97 -6.17 -9.09 -43.46
CA ALA A 97 -6.45 -9.42 -44.87
C ALA A 97 -7.46 -10.58 -45.08
N GLY A 98 -8.39 -10.78 -44.11
CA GLY A 98 -9.36 -11.88 -44.14
C GLY A 98 -8.86 -13.20 -43.56
N GLU A 99 -7.60 -13.31 -43.21
CA GLU A 99 -7.02 -14.45 -42.49
C GLU A 99 -7.20 -14.27 -40.98
N ILE A 100 -7.57 -15.36 -40.31
CA ILE A 100 -7.72 -15.41 -38.83
C ILE A 100 -6.58 -16.24 -38.27
N GLU A 101 -5.83 -15.62 -37.36
CA GLU A 101 -4.81 -16.26 -36.56
C GLU A 101 -5.30 -16.38 -35.13
N THR A 102 -5.39 -17.60 -34.60
CA THR A 102 -5.82 -17.88 -33.23
C THR A 102 -4.61 -18.19 -32.36
N LEU A 103 -4.38 -17.39 -31.32
CA LEU A 103 -3.25 -17.55 -30.41
C LEU A 103 -3.59 -18.53 -29.28
N GLN A 104 -2.58 -19.30 -28.85
CA GLN A 104 -2.68 -20.23 -27.74
C GLN A 104 -2.38 -19.53 -26.41
N ALA A 105 -3.34 -19.57 -25.48
CA ALA A 105 -3.15 -19.01 -24.14
C ALA A 105 -1.95 -19.64 -23.41
N SER A 106 -1.22 -18.85 -22.69
CA SER A 106 0.02 -19.20 -21.96
C SER A 106 1.21 -19.65 -22.86
N LYS A 107 1.09 -19.56 -24.17
CA LYS A 107 2.17 -19.83 -25.12
C LYS A 107 2.45 -18.67 -26.07
N GLU A 108 1.41 -18.00 -26.53
CA GLU A 108 1.47 -16.92 -27.51
C GLU A 108 0.84 -15.64 -27.00
N PHE A 109 -0.10 -15.75 -26.03
CA PHE A 109 -0.62 -14.63 -25.26
C PHE A 109 -0.92 -15.04 -23.82
N ILE A 110 -0.98 -14.06 -22.92
CA ILE A 110 -1.36 -14.24 -21.53
C ILE A 110 -2.06 -12.98 -21.00
N PRO A 111 -3.24 -13.08 -20.37
CA PRO A 111 -3.82 -11.95 -19.67
C PRO A 111 -3.06 -11.65 -18.38
N TYR A 112 -3.07 -10.39 -17.94
CA TYR A 112 -2.62 -10.02 -16.62
C TYR A 112 -3.69 -10.34 -15.56
N ASN A 113 -3.28 -10.52 -14.31
CA ASN A 113 -4.19 -10.87 -13.21
C ASN A 113 -5.23 -9.77 -12.90
N PHE A 114 -4.92 -8.51 -13.22
CA PHE A 114 -5.82 -7.38 -13.11
C PHE A 114 -6.68 -7.12 -14.37
N SER A 115 -6.47 -7.88 -15.43
CA SER A 115 -7.23 -7.74 -16.69
C SER A 115 -8.73 -7.94 -16.44
N SER A 116 -9.57 -7.07 -17.01
CA SER A 116 -11.01 -7.30 -17.00
C SER A 116 -11.37 -8.56 -17.77
N SER A 117 -12.29 -9.35 -17.22
CA SER A 117 -12.89 -10.49 -17.91
C SER A 117 -14.01 -10.02 -18.82
N GLY A 118 -14.12 -10.67 -19.99
CA GLY A 118 -15.17 -10.35 -20.96
C GLY A 118 -14.74 -10.55 -22.41
N LYS A 119 -15.60 -10.11 -23.34
CA LYS A 119 -15.33 -10.17 -24.79
C LYS A 119 -15.12 -8.76 -25.33
N ALA A 120 -14.12 -8.59 -26.15
CA ALA A 120 -13.83 -7.35 -26.84
C ALA A 120 -13.42 -7.62 -28.30
N ALA A 121 -13.71 -6.67 -29.19
CA ALA A 121 -13.25 -6.72 -30.57
C ALA A 121 -13.06 -5.28 -31.09
N GLY A 122 -12.03 -5.08 -31.91
CA GLY A 122 -11.74 -3.76 -32.51
C GLY A 122 -10.46 -3.74 -33.33
N SER A 123 -10.27 -2.61 -34.04
CA SER A 123 -9.01 -2.34 -34.75
C SER A 123 -7.89 -2.02 -33.76
N VAL A 124 -6.64 -2.10 -34.24
CA VAL A 124 -5.44 -1.92 -33.42
C VAL A 124 -4.70 -0.65 -33.81
N VAL A 125 -4.12 0.01 -32.79
CA VAL A 125 -3.25 1.19 -32.92
C VAL A 125 -1.99 0.94 -32.11
N PHE A 126 -0.82 1.21 -32.65
CA PHE A 126 0.41 1.27 -31.87
C PHE A 126 0.50 2.62 -31.15
N ALA A 127 0.71 2.59 -29.85
CA ALA A 127 0.77 3.78 -28.98
C ALA A 127 2.05 3.80 -28.13
N GLY A 128 3.23 3.66 -28.80
CA GLY A 128 4.53 3.74 -28.13
C GLY A 128 4.63 2.87 -26.88
N TYR A 129 4.99 3.46 -25.75
CA TYR A 129 5.00 2.83 -24.43
C TYR A 129 3.65 2.94 -23.68
N GLY A 130 2.65 3.57 -24.29
CA GLY A 130 1.33 3.80 -23.66
C GLY A 130 1.36 4.81 -22.52
N ILE A 131 2.26 5.77 -22.60
CA ILE A 131 2.56 6.75 -21.53
C ILE A 131 1.99 8.12 -21.89
N THR A 132 1.38 8.78 -20.89
CA THR A 132 1.09 10.21 -20.86
C THR A 132 1.79 10.82 -19.65
N ALA A 133 2.90 11.52 -19.89
CA ALA A 133 3.78 12.12 -18.89
C ALA A 133 4.05 13.59 -19.24
N PRO A 134 3.10 14.50 -19.01
CA PRO A 134 3.26 15.92 -19.34
C PRO A 134 4.40 16.60 -18.58
N GLU A 135 4.78 16.09 -17.41
CA GLU A 135 5.96 16.51 -16.64
C GLU A 135 7.28 16.29 -17.40
N TYR A 136 7.32 15.26 -18.26
CA TYR A 136 8.46 14.96 -19.13
C TYR A 136 8.25 15.45 -20.56
N ASN A 137 7.14 16.17 -20.82
CA ASN A 137 6.71 16.61 -22.15
C ASN A 137 6.59 15.43 -23.13
N TYR A 138 6.08 14.29 -22.65
CA TYR A 138 5.92 13.04 -23.40
C TYR A 138 4.46 12.57 -23.34
N ASP A 139 3.89 12.21 -24.51
CA ASP A 139 2.52 11.70 -24.61
C ASP A 139 2.33 10.85 -25.86
N ASP A 140 2.30 9.52 -25.66
CA ASP A 140 2.09 8.54 -26.75
C ASP A 140 0.68 8.61 -27.36
N TYR A 141 -0.27 9.18 -26.68
CA TYR A 141 -1.65 9.32 -27.15
C TYR A 141 -1.88 10.61 -27.93
N ALA A 142 -0.91 11.53 -27.94
CA ALA A 142 -1.03 12.78 -28.65
C ALA A 142 -1.20 12.58 -30.17
N GLY A 143 -2.28 13.09 -30.73
CA GLY A 143 -2.54 13.08 -32.17
C GLY A 143 -2.99 11.75 -32.76
N ILE A 144 -3.27 10.72 -31.92
CA ILE A 144 -3.81 9.44 -32.36
C ILE A 144 -5.17 9.16 -31.72
N ASP A 145 -6.13 8.71 -32.52
CA ASP A 145 -7.45 8.29 -32.01
C ASP A 145 -7.41 6.82 -31.62
N VAL A 146 -7.57 6.55 -30.33
CA VAL A 146 -7.60 5.20 -29.74
C VAL A 146 -8.99 4.80 -29.24
N HIS A 147 -9.97 5.70 -29.33
CA HIS A 147 -11.31 5.45 -28.81
C HIS A 147 -11.96 4.21 -29.45
N GLY A 148 -12.36 3.25 -28.62
CA GLY A 148 -12.97 1.98 -29.03
C GLY A 148 -12.04 1.00 -29.75
N LYS A 149 -10.73 1.25 -29.75
CA LYS A 149 -9.71 0.42 -30.40
C LYS A 149 -8.83 -0.27 -29.36
N PHE A 150 -8.10 -1.30 -29.79
CA PHE A 150 -7.01 -1.87 -29.00
C PHE A 150 -5.76 -1.01 -29.16
N VAL A 151 -5.05 -0.79 -28.08
CA VAL A 151 -3.72 -0.17 -28.11
C VAL A 151 -2.65 -1.24 -27.95
N LEU A 152 -1.72 -1.28 -28.88
CA LEU A 152 -0.49 -2.06 -28.81
C LEU A 152 0.58 -1.17 -28.20
N VAL A 153 1.14 -1.59 -27.05
CA VAL A 153 2.14 -0.82 -26.31
C VAL A 153 3.36 -1.65 -25.96
N LEU A 154 4.50 -0.97 -25.82
CA LEU A 154 5.75 -1.55 -25.34
C LEU A 154 5.73 -1.69 -23.80
N GLU A 155 6.42 -2.70 -23.28
CA GLU A 155 6.66 -2.89 -21.84
C GLU A 155 7.52 -1.73 -21.30
N HIS A 156 7.66 -1.59 -20.00
CA HIS A 156 8.46 -0.60 -19.28
C HIS A 156 8.29 0.86 -19.78
N GLU A 157 9.41 1.58 -19.98
CA GLU A 157 9.42 3.00 -20.36
C GLU A 157 10.66 3.34 -21.22
N PRO A 158 10.69 4.47 -21.94
CA PRO A 158 11.83 4.81 -22.79
C PRO A 158 13.10 5.01 -21.97
N GLN A 159 14.26 4.64 -22.55
CA GLN A 159 15.60 4.89 -21.98
C GLN A 159 15.80 4.21 -20.61
N GLU A 160 15.25 3.03 -20.41
CA GLU A 160 15.21 2.27 -19.16
C GLU A 160 16.58 2.11 -18.44
N PHE A 161 17.68 2.08 -19.18
CA PHE A 161 19.03 1.93 -18.62
C PHE A 161 19.91 3.19 -18.78
N ASP A 162 19.34 4.32 -19.17
CA ASP A 162 20.06 5.59 -19.25
C ASP A 162 19.89 6.41 -17.97
N GLU A 163 20.91 6.43 -17.11
CA GLU A 163 20.90 7.20 -15.85
C GLU A 163 20.65 8.72 -16.03
N LYS A 164 20.70 9.23 -17.27
CA LYS A 164 20.44 10.63 -17.58
C LYS A 164 19.03 10.86 -18.12
N SER A 165 18.25 9.80 -18.27
CA SER A 165 16.88 9.88 -18.75
C SER A 165 16.01 10.73 -17.82
N VAL A 166 15.08 11.46 -18.39
CA VAL A 166 14.00 12.11 -17.62
C VAL A 166 13.06 11.09 -16.98
N PHE A 167 13.06 9.83 -17.49
CA PHE A 167 12.37 8.69 -16.92
C PHE A 167 13.20 7.94 -15.85
N GLU A 168 14.23 8.59 -15.28
CA GLU A 168 15.06 8.10 -14.17
C GLU A 168 15.91 6.85 -14.46
N GLY A 169 15.90 6.34 -15.68
CA GLY A 169 16.77 5.27 -16.16
C GLY A 169 16.63 3.96 -15.40
N ASN A 170 17.66 3.59 -14.62
CA ASN A 170 17.68 2.31 -13.90
C ASN A 170 16.62 2.18 -12.79
N VAL A 171 15.90 3.24 -12.48
CA VAL A 171 14.78 3.26 -11.51
C VAL A 171 13.50 3.51 -12.27
N TYR A 172 12.62 2.53 -12.29
CA TYR A 172 11.35 2.66 -13.00
C TYR A 172 10.47 3.76 -12.39
N THR A 173 9.90 4.58 -13.28
CA THR A 173 8.85 5.52 -12.88
C THR A 173 7.50 4.81 -12.81
N VAL A 174 6.49 5.47 -12.28
CA VAL A 174 5.11 4.94 -12.27
C VAL A 174 4.58 4.67 -13.69
N HIS A 175 5.14 5.29 -14.71
CA HIS A 175 4.73 5.11 -16.10
C HIS A 175 5.12 3.75 -16.68
N SER A 176 6.15 3.10 -16.13
CA SER A 176 6.56 1.75 -16.52
C SER A 176 5.58 0.67 -16.06
N GLU A 177 4.80 0.93 -14.99
CA GLU A 177 3.89 -0.04 -14.39
C GLU A 177 2.77 -0.44 -15.35
N THR A 178 2.55 -1.75 -15.50
CA THR A 178 1.54 -2.29 -16.43
C THR A 178 0.11 -1.89 -16.05
N TYR A 179 -0.20 -1.81 -14.75
CA TYR A 179 -1.49 -1.34 -14.30
C TYR A 179 -1.73 0.14 -14.64
N SER A 180 -0.69 0.95 -14.54
CA SER A 180 -0.69 2.35 -14.95
C SER A 180 -0.97 2.50 -16.44
N LYS A 181 -0.35 1.67 -17.29
CA LYS A 181 -0.63 1.63 -18.73
C LYS A 181 -2.09 1.23 -19.03
N ALA A 182 -2.65 0.27 -18.26
CA ALA A 182 -4.04 -0.12 -18.37
C ALA A 182 -5.00 1.04 -18.05
N ALA A 183 -4.76 1.73 -16.94
CA ALA A 183 -5.55 2.89 -16.53
C ALA A 183 -5.46 4.03 -17.56
N ASN A 184 -4.26 4.33 -18.06
CA ASN A 184 -4.04 5.37 -19.07
C ASN A 184 -4.75 5.05 -20.39
N ALA A 185 -4.62 3.84 -20.92
CA ALA A 185 -5.31 3.40 -22.13
C ALA A 185 -6.85 3.52 -21.99
N ARG A 186 -7.38 3.13 -20.83
CA ARG A 186 -8.81 3.23 -20.55
C ARG A 186 -9.29 4.69 -20.49
N ILE A 187 -8.53 5.58 -19.89
CA ILE A 187 -8.83 7.02 -19.84
C ILE A 187 -8.91 7.61 -21.24
N HIS A 188 -8.03 7.18 -22.15
CA HIS A 188 -8.07 7.58 -23.56
C HIS A 188 -9.16 6.85 -24.37
N GLY A 189 -10.01 6.03 -23.73
CA GLY A 189 -11.15 5.35 -24.35
C GLY A 189 -10.78 4.12 -25.16
N ALA A 190 -9.60 3.55 -24.95
CA ALA A 190 -9.21 2.28 -25.56
C ALA A 190 -10.13 1.14 -25.10
N ARG A 191 -10.29 0.13 -25.94
CA ARG A 191 -11.12 -1.05 -25.68
C ARG A 191 -10.37 -2.20 -25.02
N GLY A 192 -9.07 -2.27 -25.22
CA GLY A 192 -8.17 -3.27 -24.66
C GLY A 192 -6.72 -2.86 -24.89
N VAL A 193 -5.82 -3.49 -24.16
CA VAL A 193 -4.37 -3.26 -24.25
C VAL A 193 -3.67 -4.56 -24.63
N ILE A 194 -2.79 -4.45 -25.59
CA ILE A 194 -1.88 -5.52 -26.04
C ILE A 194 -0.47 -5.05 -25.69
N LEU A 195 0.18 -5.73 -24.77
CA LEU A 195 1.55 -5.44 -24.35
C LEU A 195 2.53 -6.33 -25.11
N VAL A 196 3.62 -5.76 -25.54
CA VAL A 196 4.77 -6.51 -26.10
C VAL A 196 6.05 -6.08 -25.41
N PHE A 197 7.03 -6.97 -25.41
CA PHE A 197 8.34 -6.73 -24.82
C PHE A 197 9.09 -5.61 -25.56
N ASP A 198 9.74 -4.71 -24.82
CA ASP A 198 10.54 -3.58 -25.32
C ASP A 198 11.99 -4.00 -25.55
N ARG A 199 12.21 -4.76 -26.60
CA ARG A 199 13.48 -5.45 -26.83
C ARG A 199 14.69 -4.54 -26.98
N VAL A 200 14.54 -3.32 -27.49
CA VAL A 200 15.68 -2.42 -27.75
C VAL A 200 16.34 -1.97 -26.46
N ASN A 201 15.56 -1.71 -25.43
CA ASN A 201 16.10 -1.37 -24.10
C ASN A 201 16.93 -2.51 -23.52
N HIS A 202 16.61 -3.76 -23.85
CA HIS A 202 17.26 -4.94 -23.30
C HIS A 202 18.47 -5.45 -24.11
N ILE A 203 18.84 -4.80 -25.21
CA ILE A 203 20.05 -5.18 -25.97
C ILE A 203 21.29 -5.03 -25.10
N GLY A 204 21.99 -6.14 -24.85
CA GLY A 204 23.16 -6.19 -23.98
C GLY A 204 22.83 -6.20 -22.48
N HIS A 205 21.56 -6.26 -22.11
CA HIS A 205 21.06 -6.34 -20.74
C HIS A 205 20.31 -7.66 -20.49
N GLN A 206 19.78 -7.82 -19.27
CA GLN A 206 18.95 -8.98 -18.95
C GLN A 206 17.69 -8.99 -19.82
N GLY A 207 17.42 -10.11 -20.49
CA GLY A 207 16.28 -10.27 -21.39
C GLY A 207 16.61 -10.12 -22.87
N ASP A 208 17.84 -9.78 -23.23
CA ASP A 208 18.27 -9.71 -24.63
C ASP A 208 17.92 -10.98 -25.40
N GLY A 209 17.27 -10.79 -26.58
CA GLY A 209 16.83 -11.87 -27.45
C GLY A 209 15.60 -12.66 -27.02
N ARG A 210 14.91 -12.28 -25.97
CA ARG A 210 13.70 -12.98 -25.49
C ARG A 210 12.46 -12.53 -26.26
N ASP A 211 11.69 -13.51 -26.77
CA ASP A 211 10.30 -13.34 -27.20
C ASP A 211 9.43 -14.29 -26.35
N GLU A 212 9.43 -14.06 -25.03
CA GLU A 212 8.76 -14.90 -24.03
C GLU A 212 7.65 -14.12 -23.35
N LEU A 213 6.59 -14.83 -22.98
CA LEU A 213 5.53 -14.28 -22.16
C LEU A 213 5.96 -14.30 -20.69
N GLY A 214 5.54 -13.30 -19.94
CA GLY A 214 5.56 -13.36 -18.49
C GLY A 214 4.74 -14.53 -17.95
N ALA A 215 5.01 -14.96 -16.73
CA ALA A 215 4.14 -15.94 -16.06
C ALA A 215 2.85 -15.24 -15.59
N PHE A 216 1.71 -15.97 -15.64
CA PHE A 216 0.50 -15.46 -15.01
C PHE A 216 0.73 -15.30 -13.50
N GLU A 217 0.57 -14.10 -13.00
CA GLU A 217 0.72 -13.80 -11.58
C GLU A 217 -0.49 -14.32 -10.82
N LYS A 218 -0.20 -15.18 -9.83
CA LYS A 218 -1.23 -15.87 -9.04
C LYS A 218 -1.51 -15.19 -7.70
N GLU A 219 -0.63 -14.29 -7.31
CA GLU A 219 -0.70 -13.61 -6.03
C GLU A 219 -1.72 -12.49 -6.07
N GLY A 220 -2.18 -12.06 -4.90
CA GLY A 220 -3.06 -10.92 -4.75
C GLY A 220 -2.45 -9.69 -5.39
N GLY A 221 -3.23 -8.96 -6.11
CA GLY A 221 -2.76 -7.84 -6.88
C GLY A 221 -3.80 -6.75 -7.01
N PRO A 222 -3.52 -5.76 -7.88
CA PRO A 222 -4.47 -4.70 -8.14
C PRO A 222 -5.84 -5.26 -8.53
N PRO A 223 -6.92 -4.53 -8.22
CA PRO A 223 -8.26 -4.91 -8.61
C PRO A 223 -8.40 -4.91 -10.15
N ASP A 224 -9.61 -5.23 -10.63
CA ASP A 224 -9.93 -5.17 -12.05
C ASP A 224 -9.64 -3.78 -12.63
N ALA A 225 -8.75 -3.71 -13.63
CA ALA A 225 -8.35 -2.45 -14.26
C ALA A 225 -9.46 -1.79 -15.09
N GLY A 226 -10.62 -2.43 -15.24
CA GLY A 226 -11.75 -1.93 -16.03
C GLY A 226 -11.52 -2.00 -17.54
N ILE A 227 -10.46 -2.68 -17.98
CA ILE A 227 -10.08 -2.87 -19.38
C ILE A 227 -9.37 -4.22 -19.54
N PRO A 228 -9.62 -5.00 -20.61
CA PRO A 228 -8.82 -6.15 -20.94
C PRO A 228 -7.36 -5.77 -21.20
N PHE A 229 -6.43 -6.53 -20.62
CA PHE A 229 -5.00 -6.32 -20.74
C PHE A 229 -4.28 -7.66 -20.91
N VAL A 230 -3.61 -7.82 -22.05
CA VAL A 230 -2.92 -9.05 -22.40
C VAL A 230 -1.49 -8.76 -22.85
N GLN A 231 -0.56 -9.63 -22.52
CA GLN A 231 0.74 -9.68 -23.17
C GLN A 231 0.67 -10.66 -24.35
N VAL A 232 1.27 -10.28 -25.48
CA VAL A 232 1.49 -11.18 -26.61
C VAL A 232 2.97 -11.21 -26.96
N LYS A 233 3.41 -12.27 -27.67
CA LYS A 233 4.76 -12.33 -28.19
C LYS A 233 5.01 -11.26 -29.24
N GLU A 234 6.21 -10.68 -29.26
CA GLU A 234 6.64 -9.71 -30.26
C GLU A 234 6.48 -10.29 -31.69
N SER A 235 6.83 -11.56 -31.87
CA SER A 235 6.68 -12.28 -33.14
C SER A 235 5.27 -12.24 -33.72
N THR A 236 4.24 -12.16 -32.88
CA THR A 236 2.82 -12.04 -33.28
C THR A 236 2.53 -10.69 -33.93
N VAL A 237 3.09 -9.60 -33.37
CA VAL A 237 2.75 -8.24 -33.82
C VAL A 237 3.67 -7.71 -34.94
N LEU A 238 4.85 -8.27 -35.10
CA LEU A 238 5.79 -7.85 -36.19
C LEU A 238 5.16 -7.87 -37.59
N PRO A 239 4.34 -8.87 -37.99
CA PRO A 239 3.64 -8.84 -39.28
C PRO A 239 2.64 -7.69 -39.41
N TRP A 240 1.99 -7.25 -38.27
CA TRP A 240 1.05 -6.14 -38.27
C TRP A 240 1.76 -4.81 -38.50
N ILE A 241 2.89 -4.61 -37.80
CA ILE A 241 3.73 -3.42 -37.87
C ILE A 241 4.30 -3.26 -39.31
N ARG A 242 4.86 -4.36 -39.86
CA ARG A 242 5.39 -4.36 -41.22
C ARG A 242 4.33 -4.07 -42.28
N ALA A 243 3.10 -4.58 -42.10
CA ALA A 243 1.99 -4.31 -43.03
C ALA A 243 1.59 -2.84 -43.04
N ALA A 244 1.81 -2.11 -41.92
CA ALA A 244 1.64 -0.66 -41.82
C ALA A 244 2.85 0.12 -42.41
N GLY A 245 3.85 -0.54 -42.96
CA GLY A 245 5.07 0.08 -43.52
C GLY A 245 6.03 0.57 -42.43
N GLN A 246 5.94 0.03 -41.23
CA GLN A 246 6.76 0.41 -40.07
C GLN A 246 7.68 -0.75 -39.64
N ASP A 247 8.69 -0.41 -38.86
CA ASP A 247 9.60 -1.35 -38.20
C ASP A 247 9.59 -1.09 -36.69
N LEU A 248 9.25 -2.11 -35.88
CA LEU A 248 9.10 -1.95 -34.45
C LEU A 248 10.43 -1.57 -33.77
N THR A 249 11.50 -2.29 -34.12
CA THR A 249 12.84 -2.03 -33.57
C THR A 249 13.33 -0.62 -33.88
N ALA A 250 13.17 -0.18 -35.16
CA ALA A 250 13.54 1.17 -35.55
C ALA A 250 12.67 2.24 -34.86
N THR A 251 11.38 1.96 -34.65
CA THR A 251 10.46 2.86 -33.97
C THR A 251 10.83 3.02 -32.52
N GLU A 252 11.06 1.92 -31.79
CA GLU A 252 11.47 1.91 -30.39
C GLU A 252 12.83 2.63 -30.21
N GLN A 253 13.80 2.33 -31.09
CA GLN A 253 15.09 3.00 -31.10
C GLN A 253 14.98 4.51 -31.32
N ALA A 254 14.07 4.95 -32.18
CA ALA A 254 13.84 6.35 -32.41
C ALA A 254 13.16 7.05 -31.23
N ILE A 255 12.24 6.37 -30.52
CA ILE A 255 11.63 6.88 -29.27
C ILE A 255 12.73 7.05 -28.22
N ASN A 256 13.57 6.04 -28.01
CA ASN A 256 14.66 6.08 -27.03
C ASN A 256 15.72 7.16 -27.35
N ASN A 257 15.93 7.47 -28.62
CA ASN A 257 16.92 8.48 -29.01
C ASN A 257 16.49 9.92 -28.74
N ASP A 258 15.21 10.26 -28.89
CA ASP A 258 14.78 11.67 -28.82
C ASP A 258 13.54 11.90 -27.94
N LEU A 259 13.02 10.87 -27.28
CA LEU A 259 11.84 10.93 -26.40
C LEU A 259 10.63 11.59 -27.09
N LYS A 260 10.41 11.29 -28.37
CA LYS A 260 9.23 11.76 -29.09
C LYS A 260 8.28 10.61 -29.35
N PRO A 261 6.98 10.80 -29.10
CA PRO A 261 5.95 9.83 -29.41
C PRO A 261 5.97 9.43 -30.91
N ARG A 262 5.76 8.16 -31.18
CA ARG A 262 5.72 7.61 -32.55
C ARG A 262 4.55 6.63 -32.70
N SER A 263 3.38 7.11 -32.36
CA SER A 263 2.15 6.33 -32.44
C SER A 263 1.58 6.33 -33.85
N PHE A 264 1.01 5.20 -34.29
CA PHE A 264 0.43 5.06 -35.64
C PHE A 264 -0.67 4.00 -35.67
N ALA A 265 -1.57 4.12 -36.66
CA ALA A 265 -2.61 3.14 -36.87
C ALA A 265 -2.04 1.86 -37.54
N LEU A 266 -2.66 0.72 -37.27
CA LEU A 266 -2.38 -0.58 -37.89
C LEU A 266 -3.55 -0.96 -38.82
N PRO A 267 -3.60 -0.41 -40.04
CA PRO A 267 -4.75 -0.57 -40.91
C PRO A 267 -4.93 -2.04 -41.34
N GLY A 268 -6.17 -2.50 -41.30
CA GLY A 268 -6.52 -3.88 -41.68
C GLY A 268 -6.18 -4.94 -40.64
N VAL A 269 -5.79 -4.54 -39.42
CA VAL A 269 -5.63 -5.41 -38.26
C VAL A 269 -6.81 -5.25 -37.32
N GLU A 270 -7.51 -6.32 -37.04
CA GLU A 270 -8.55 -6.41 -36.01
C GLU A 270 -8.19 -7.47 -35.00
N VAL A 271 -8.56 -7.26 -33.73
CA VAL A 271 -8.41 -8.22 -32.65
C VAL A 271 -9.79 -8.57 -32.12
N ARG A 272 -9.97 -9.84 -31.80
CA ARG A 272 -11.10 -10.39 -31.06
C ARG A 272 -10.57 -11.19 -29.90
N GLU A 273 -11.02 -10.87 -28.71
CA GLU A 273 -10.59 -11.58 -27.52
C GLU A 273 -11.77 -11.95 -26.60
N SER A 274 -11.57 -13.00 -25.85
CA SER A 274 -12.37 -13.38 -24.69
C SER A 274 -11.41 -13.64 -23.55
N ILE A 275 -11.48 -12.83 -22.51
CA ILE A 275 -10.61 -12.92 -21.35
C ILE A 275 -11.39 -13.49 -20.18
N ASP A 276 -10.76 -14.40 -19.45
CA ASP A 276 -11.33 -15.12 -18.31
C ASP A 276 -10.27 -15.18 -17.21
N VAL A 277 -10.37 -14.26 -16.24
CA VAL A 277 -9.53 -14.19 -15.03
C VAL A 277 -10.42 -14.42 -13.83
N GLU A 278 -10.18 -15.53 -13.12
CA GLU A 278 -10.90 -15.88 -11.90
C GLU A 278 -10.16 -15.30 -10.69
N ARG A 279 -10.84 -14.46 -9.89
CA ARG A 279 -10.28 -13.91 -8.64
C ARG A 279 -10.66 -14.81 -7.47
N VAL A 280 -9.67 -15.10 -6.62
CA VAL A 280 -9.85 -15.94 -5.42
C VAL A 280 -9.99 -15.04 -4.21
N VAL A 281 -11.21 -14.86 -3.76
CA VAL A 281 -11.52 -14.14 -2.53
C VAL A 281 -11.28 -15.04 -1.33
N LYS A 282 -10.65 -14.51 -0.30
CA LYS A 282 -10.37 -15.17 0.99
C LYS A 282 -10.79 -14.30 2.15
N THR A 283 -11.29 -14.93 3.19
CA THR A 283 -11.48 -14.28 4.48
C THR A 283 -10.13 -14.22 5.19
N VAL A 284 -9.77 -13.04 5.67
CA VAL A 284 -8.62 -12.77 6.54
C VAL A 284 -9.11 -12.04 7.79
N HIS A 285 -8.25 -11.81 8.76
CA HIS A 285 -8.67 -11.27 10.05
C HIS A 285 -7.74 -10.15 10.52
N ASN A 286 -8.29 -9.03 10.98
CA ASN A 286 -7.59 -8.21 11.95
C ASN A 286 -7.62 -8.92 13.30
N VAL A 287 -6.54 -8.82 14.07
CA VAL A 287 -6.50 -9.39 15.43
C VAL A 287 -6.59 -8.26 16.44
N VAL A 288 -7.59 -8.32 17.32
CA VAL A 288 -7.98 -7.22 18.20
C VAL A 288 -8.06 -7.68 19.64
N GLY A 289 -7.31 -7.03 20.52
CA GLY A 289 -7.35 -7.25 21.96
C GLY A 289 -7.56 -5.95 22.73
N TYR A 290 -8.45 -5.94 23.71
CA TYR A 290 -8.81 -4.74 24.43
C TYR A 290 -8.47 -4.82 25.93
N LEU A 291 -7.74 -3.82 26.41
CA LEU A 291 -7.54 -3.54 27.83
C LEU A 291 -8.49 -2.41 28.25
N ALA A 292 -9.48 -2.76 29.07
CA ALA A 292 -10.51 -1.80 29.48
C ALA A 292 -9.95 -0.74 30.46
N GLY A 293 -10.19 0.52 30.15
CA GLY A 293 -9.87 1.66 31.00
C GLY A 293 -10.99 2.01 32.01
N GLU A 294 -10.79 3.10 32.74
CA GLU A 294 -11.80 3.68 33.63
C GLU A 294 -12.87 4.47 32.86
N SER A 295 -12.47 5.08 31.71
CA SER A 295 -13.36 5.81 30.81
C SER A 295 -13.70 5.01 29.58
N ALA A 296 -14.63 5.53 28.77
CA ALA A 296 -14.96 4.96 27.46
C ALA A 296 -13.94 5.34 26.36
N ASP A 297 -13.10 6.34 26.62
CA ASP A 297 -12.02 6.74 25.71
C ASP A 297 -10.95 5.65 25.64
N TYR A 298 -10.32 5.52 24.46
CA TYR A 298 -9.27 4.52 24.26
C TYR A 298 -8.18 5.00 23.30
N ILE A 299 -7.01 4.38 23.43
CA ILE A 299 -5.85 4.59 22.58
C ILE A 299 -5.68 3.34 21.74
N ILE A 300 -5.36 3.47 20.44
CA ILE A 300 -5.08 2.36 19.54
C ILE A 300 -3.56 2.22 19.42
N VAL A 301 -3.06 0.98 19.54
CA VAL A 301 -1.68 0.60 19.29
C VAL A 301 -1.69 -0.47 18.22
N GLY A 302 -1.09 -0.18 17.07
CA GLY A 302 -1.25 -1.03 15.88
C GLY A 302 0.03 -1.29 15.10
N ALA A 303 -0.01 -2.36 14.29
CA ALA A 303 0.97 -2.76 13.28
C ALA A 303 0.32 -3.76 12.32
N HIS A 304 0.78 -3.89 11.09
CA HIS A 304 0.35 -5.01 10.25
C HIS A 304 1.15 -6.28 10.55
N TYR A 305 0.58 -7.44 10.19
CA TYR A 305 1.20 -8.72 10.46
C TYR A 305 1.31 -9.63 9.22
N ASP A 306 0.72 -9.25 8.08
CA ASP A 306 0.95 -9.87 6.80
C ASP A 306 2.28 -9.44 6.18
N HIS A 307 2.72 -10.13 5.13
CA HIS A 307 3.84 -9.75 4.29
C HIS A 307 3.72 -10.44 2.92
N LEU A 308 4.77 -10.38 2.09
CA LEU A 308 4.72 -10.70 0.67
C LEU A 308 4.70 -12.20 0.32
N GLY A 309 4.75 -13.12 1.29
CA GLY A 309 4.73 -14.56 1.01
C GLY A 309 5.93 -15.02 0.20
N LEU A 310 5.69 -15.42 -1.05
CA LEU A 310 6.72 -15.83 -2.00
C LEU A 310 7.20 -14.68 -2.92
N GLY A 311 6.83 -13.44 -2.60
CA GLY A 311 7.23 -12.23 -3.29
C GLY A 311 6.18 -11.73 -4.28
N GLY A 312 6.29 -12.08 -5.53
CA GLY A 312 5.38 -11.58 -6.57
C GLY A 312 5.71 -10.17 -7.04
N GLN A 313 4.68 -9.42 -7.42
CA GLN A 313 4.82 -8.08 -8.00
C GLN A 313 5.34 -7.02 -7.03
N PHE A 314 5.17 -7.23 -5.72
CA PHE A 314 5.65 -6.30 -4.70
C PHE A 314 7.08 -6.57 -4.24
N SER A 315 7.71 -7.64 -4.75
CA SER A 315 9.09 -7.99 -4.42
C SER A 315 10.10 -7.03 -5.06
N MET A 316 10.99 -6.49 -4.26
CA MET A 316 12.16 -5.73 -4.74
C MET A 316 13.37 -6.64 -5.07
N ALA A 317 13.13 -7.94 -5.25
CA ALA A 317 14.12 -8.93 -5.69
C ALA A 317 13.54 -9.81 -6.81
N PRO A 318 13.18 -9.28 -7.98
CA PRO A 318 12.49 -10.02 -9.04
C PRO A 318 13.29 -11.24 -9.54
N ALA A 319 14.62 -11.19 -9.47
CA ALA A 319 15.50 -12.34 -9.78
C ALA A 319 15.34 -13.52 -8.81
N MET A 320 14.74 -13.30 -7.63
CA MET A 320 14.48 -14.31 -6.61
C MET A 320 13.00 -14.71 -6.54
N LYS A 321 12.30 -14.66 -7.65
CA LYS A 321 10.88 -15.03 -7.75
C LYS A 321 10.61 -16.41 -7.13
N GLY A 322 9.60 -16.47 -6.26
CA GLY A 322 9.22 -17.69 -5.54
C GLY A 322 10.02 -17.98 -4.28
N ALA A 323 11.03 -17.17 -3.95
CA ALA A 323 11.70 -17.26 -2.66
C ALA A 323 10.79 -16.70 -1.54
N VAL A 324 10.90 -17.28 -0.35
CA VAL A 324 10.16 -16.77 0.83
C VAL A 324 10.68 -15.37 1.19
N HIS A 325 9.76 -14.42 1.35
CA HIS A 325 9.99 -13.09 1.89
C HIS A 325 9.61 -13.13 3.38
N PRO A 326 10.57 -13.27 4.32
CA PRO A 326 10.24 -13.49 5.72
C PRO A 326 9.58 -12.29 6.39
N GLY A 327 9.91 -11.06 5.95
CA GLY A 327 9.40 -9.83 6.52
C GLY A 327 9.68 -9.72 8.01
N ALA A 328 10.96 -9.77 8.40
CA ALA A 328 11.34 -9.72 9.80
C ALA A 328 11.24 -8.32 10.37
N ASP A 329 11.72 -7.32 9.62
CA ASP A 329 11.49 -5.93 9.98
C ASP A 329 10.13 -5.47 9.46
N ASP A 330 9.79 -5.81 8.26
CA ASP A 330 8.53 -5.52 7.60
C ASP A 330 7.55 -6.73 7.63
N ASN A 331 6.54 -6.83 8.53
CA ASN A 331 6.47 -6.04 9.74
C ASN A 331 6.25 -6.96 10.97
N ALA A 332 7.07 -8.05 11.04
CA ALA A 332 7.08 -8.83 12.27
C ALA A 332 7.63 -8.00 13.44
N SER A 333 8.47 -6.98 13.18
CA SER A 333 9.02 -6.09 14.20
C SER A 333 7.94 -5.25 14.88
N GLY A 334 7.07 -4.60 14.12
CA GLY A 334 5.94 -3.83 14.65
C GLY A 334 4.92 -4.73 15.35
N THR A 335 4.57 -5.87 14.73
CA THR A 335 3.67 -6.86 15.35
C THR A 335 4.22 -7.37 16.70
N ALA A 336 5.51 -7.71 16.79
CA ALA A 336 6.16 -8.06 18.06
C ALA A 336 6.09 -6.89 19.07
N GLY A 337 6.21 -5.66 18.58
CA GLY A 337 6.03 -4.45 19.38
C GLY A 337 4.64 -4.36 20.01
N VAL A 338 3.58 -4.62 19.24
CA VAL A 338 2.21 -4.65 19.75
C VAL A 338 2.05 -5.72 20.85
N LEU A 339 2.61 -6.91 20.64
CA LEU A 339 2.58 -8.00 21.64
C LEU A 339 3.30 -7.62 22.94
N GLU A 340 4.49 -7.04 22.84
CA GLU A 340 5.25 -6.61 24.01
C GLU A 340 4.59 -5.46 24.78
N LEU A 341 3.97 -4.51 24.06
CA LEU A 341 3.19 -3.43 24.69
C LEU A 341 1.93 -3.97 25.36
N ALA A 342 1.22 -4.92 24.74
CA ALA A 342 0.08 -5.60 25.35
C ALA A 342 0.48 -6.25 26.69
N ARG A 343 1.57 -7.02 26.69
CA ARG A 343 2.10 -7.63 27.91
C ARG A 343 2.55 -6.60 28.96
N TYR A 344 3.17 -5.50 28.52
CA TYR A 344 3.63 -4.44 29.42
C TYR A 344 2.48 -3.80 30.20
N PHE A 345 1.40 -3.44 29.50
CA PHE A 345 0.25 -2.76 30.12
C PHE A 345 -0.68 -3.70 30.90
N THR A 346 -0.59 -5.01 30.66
CA THR A 346 -1.38 -6.02 31.39
C THR A 346 -0.60 -6.71 32.51
N ALA A 347 0.67 -6.37 32.72
CA ALA A 347 1.53 -7.02 33.72
C ALA A 347 0.92 -6.97 35.13
N ALA A 348 1.18 -8.02 35.91
CA ALA A 348 0.68 -8.12 37.28
C ALA A 348 1.13 -6.90 38.12
N GLY A 349 0.15 -6.23 38.75
CA GLY A 349 0.40 -5.02 39.53
C GLY A 349 0.35 -3.70 38.73
N ALA A 350 0.13 -3.75 37.42
CA ALA A 350 -0.17 -2.55 36.65
C ALA A 350 -1.49 -1.93 37.12
N ALA A 351 -1.51 -0.60 37.23
CA ALA A 351 -2.75 0.11 37.52
C ALA A 351 -3.72 -0.04 36.33
N ARG A 352 -5.02 -0.05 36.62
CA ARG A 352 -6.01 0.02 35.53
C ARG A 352 -5.83 1.33 34.79
N PRO A 353 -5.73 1.31 33.45
CA PRO A 353 -5.52 2.53 32.67
C PRO A 353 -6.74 3.46 32.78
N LYS A 354 -6.53 4.76 32.76
CA LYS A 354 -7.62 5.75 32.76
C LYS A 354 -8.44 5.69 31.48
N ARG A 355 -7.76 5.49 30.35
CA ARG A 355 -8.34 5.25 29.03
C ARG A 355 -8.06 3.82 28.61
N GLY A 356 -8.98 3.17 27.90
CA GLY A 356 -8.73 1.83 27.39
C GLY A 356 -7.58 1.81 26.39
N ILE A 357 -6.97 0.64 26.22
CA ILE A 357 -5.97 0.45 25.16
C ILE A 357 -6.45 -0.67 24.24
N LEU A 358 -6.54 -0.36 22.95
CA LEU A 358 -6.91 -1.29 21.89
C LEU A 358 -5.65 -1.70 21.13
N PHE A 359 -5.21 -2.94 21.34
CA PHE A 359 -4.09 -3.52 20.63
C PHE A 359 -4.62 -4.19 19.37
N MET A 360 -4.03 -3.85 18.23
CA MET A 360 -4.49 -4.33 16.93
C MET A 360 -3.32 -4.80 16.06
N THR A 361 -3.55 -5.88 15.31
CA THR A 361 -2.69 -6.18 14.17
C THR A 361 -3.54 -6.34 12.92
N PHE A 362 -3.10 -5.73 11.82
CA PHE A 362 -3.85 -5.62 10.58
C PHE A 362 -3.37 -6.66 9.55
N ALA A 363 -4.31 -7.23 8.79
CA ALA A 363 -4.01 -8.05 7.62
C ALA A 363 -4.23 -7.23 6.35
N GLY A 364 -3.53 -7.57 5.26
CA GLY A 364 -3.75 -6.95 3.96
C GLY A 364 -3.20 -5.53 3.85
N GLU A 365 -2.22 -5.17 4.66
CA GLU A 365 -1.52 -3.90 4.53
C GLU A 365 -0.79 -3.85 3.19
N GLU A 366 -0.03 -4.91 2.87
CA GLU A 366 0.73 -5.09 1.64
C GLU A 366 -0.13 -5.14 0.35
N LEU A 367 -1.43 -5.33 0.52
CA LEU A 367 -2.42 -5.27 -0.57
C LEU A 367 -3.12 -3.90 -0.67
N GLY A 368 -2.68 -2.90 0.12
CA GLY A 368 -3.20 -1.54 0.12
C GLY A 368 -4.01 -1.17 1.35
N LEU A 369 -3.49 -1.42 2.56
CA LEU A 369 -4.04 -1.01 3.87
C LEU A 369 -5.43 -1.62 4.18
N LEU A 370 -5.79 -2.75 3.56
CA LEU A 370 -7.17 -3.28 3.57
C LEU A 370 -7.72 -3.55 4.97
N GLY A 371 -6.87 -4.02 5.89
CA GLY A 371 -7.28 -4.36 7.26
C GLY A 371 -7.57 -3.15 8.12
N SER A 372 -6.67 -2.18 8.14
CA SER A 372 -6.85 -0.96 8.92
C SER A 372 -8.03 -0.15 8.40
N GLU A 373 -8.21 -0.14 7.10
CA GLU A 373 -9.33 0.50 6.47
C GLU A 373 -10.66 -0.19 6.77
N TYR A 374 -10.68 -1.52 6.66
CA TYR A 374 -11.87 -2.28 7.06
C TYR A 374 -12.27 -1.96 8.50
N TYR A 375 -11.29 -1.93 9.43
CA TYR A 375 -11.57 -1.54 10.82
C TYR A 375 -12.07 -0.10 10.92
N ALA A 376 -11.46 0.85 10.23
CA ALA A 376 -11.87 2.26 10.24
C ALA A 376 -13.28 2.48 9.66
N GLY A 377 -13.73 1.60 8.75
CA GLY A 377 -15.09 1.56 8.22
C GLY A 377 -16.09 0.75 9.09
N HIS A 378 -15.60 -0.24 9.84
CA HIS A 378 -16.40 -1.18 10.64
C HIS A 378 -15.82 -1.32 12.07
N PRO A 379 -15.70 -0.22 12.81
CA PRO A 379 -15.01 -0.22 14.08
C PRO A 379 -15.78 -1.02 15.15
N LEU A 380 -15.06 -1.81 15.95
CA LEU A 380 -15.64 -2.55 17.08
C LEU A 380 -15.89 -1.67 18.30
N LEU A 381 -15.26 -0.52 18.39
CA LEU A 381 -15.51 0.55 19.35
C LEU A 381 -15.70 1.87 18.58
N PRO A 382 -16.57 2.80 19.05
CA PRO A 382 -16.80 4.05 18.35
C PRO A 382 -15.49 4.84 18.14
N LEU A 383 -15.12 5.14 16.89
CA LEU A 383 -13.89 5.92 16.60
C LEU A 383 -13.91 7.33 17.22
N SER A 384 -15.09 7.89 17.49
CA SER A 384 -15.22 9.14 18.24
C SER A 384 -14.66 9.09 19.66
N GLN A 385 -14.44 7.88 20.21
CA GLN A 385 -13.81 7.64 21.51
C GLN A 385 -12.31 7.32 21.38
N ALA A 386 -11.79 7.11 20.17
CA ALA A 386 -10.37 6.93 19.94
C ALA A 386 -9.64 8.26 20.18
N VAL A 387 -8.69 8.26 21.10
CA VAL A 387 -7.90 9.44 21.47
C VAL A 387 -6.75 9.65 20.51
N ALA A 388 -6.09 8.55 20.15
CA ALA A 388 -4.98 8.49 19.22
C ALA A 388 -4.81 7.07 18.66
N MET A 389 -4.14 6.96 17.51
CA MET A 389 -3.62 5.70 16.98
C MET A 389 -2.12 5.79 16.83
N LEU A 390 -1.38 4.89 17.49
CA LEU A 390 0.07 4.76 17.44
C LEU A 390 0.40 3.53 16.59
N ASN A 391 0.94 3.76 15.41
CA ASN A 391 1.33 2.73 14.45
C ASN A 391 2.83 2.46 14.50
N MET A 392 3.20 1.19 14.44
CA MET A 392 4.59 0.75 14.38
C MET A 392 4.80 -0.08 13.12
N ASP A 393 5.72 0.38 12.29
CA ASP A 393 6.09 -0.34 11.08
C ASP A 393 7.59 -0.24 10.87
N MET A 394 8.23 -1.42 10.69
CA MET A 394 9.69 -1.52 10.53
C MET A 394 10.47 -0.82 11.65
N ILE A 395 10.24 -1.21 12.91
CA ILE A 395 10.93 -0.62 14.07
C ILE A 395 12.17 -1.40 14.52
N GLY A 396 12.50 -2.49 13.84
CA GLY A 396 13.54 -3.45 14.24
C GLY A 396 14.95 -3.13 13.72
N ARG A 397 15.14 -2.11 12.89
CA ARG A 397 16.42 -1.83 12.22
C ARG A 397 16.96 -0.41 12.53
N VAL A 398 16.77 0.07 13.75
CA VAL A 398 17.34 1.34 14.20
C VAL A 398 18.86 1.35 13.97
N ARG A 399 19.34 2.41 13.33
CA ARG A 399 20.76 2.66 13.01
C ARG A 399 21.13 4.06 13.43
N ASP A 400 22.29 4.22 14.05
CA ASP A 400 22.82 5.51 14.49
C ASP A 400 21.85 6.31 15.36
N ASP A 401 21.05 5.65 16.21
CA ASP A 401 19.99 6.27 17.02
C ASP A 401 18.93 7.06 16.20
N LYS A 402 18.80 6.82 14.89
CA LYS A 402 17.80 7.50 14.07
C LYS A 402 16.44 6.83 14.18
N LEU A 403 15.42 7.66 14.33
CA LEU A 403 14.03 7.25 14.33
C LEU A 403 13.22 8.28 13.54
N PHE A 404 12.26 7.82 12.75
CA PHE A 404 11.29 8.67 12.09
C PHE A 404 9.95 8.58 12.84
N ILE A 405 9.30 9.74 13.07
CA ILE A 405 7.97 9.80 13.67
C ILE A 405 7.06 10.66 12.78
N GLY A 406 6.10 9.99 12.12
CA GLY A 406 5.06 10.65 11.32
C GLY A 406 3.86 11.06 12.17
N GLY A 407 3.05 11.99 11.65
CA GLY A 407 1.81 12.43 12.30
C GLY A 407 2.02 13.41 13.45
N ALA A 408 3.22 13.96 13.62
CA ALA A 408 3.59 14.77 14.78
C ALA A 408 2.74 16.04 15.00
N ALA A 409 2.03 16.52 13.98
CA ALA A 409 1.11 17.65 14.10
C ALA A 409 -0.37 17.27 13.99
N THR A 410 -0.72 15.98 13.89
CA THR A 410 -2.11 15.52 13.76
C THR A 410 -2.90 15.61 15.06
N GLY A 411 -2.22 15.61 16.20
CA GLY A 411 -2.81 15.85 17.51
C GLY A 411 -2.29 17.16 18.12
N SER A 412 -3.17 17.97 18.68
CA SER A 412 -2.84 19.32 19.17
C SER A 412 -1.74 19.37 20.24
N THR A 413 -1.46 18.27 20.94
CA THR A 413 -0.41 18.18 21.98
C THR A 413 0.82 17.40 21.50
N PHE A 414 0.72 16.60 20.43
CA PHE A 414 1.69 15.58 20.05
C PHE A 414 3.12 16.11 19.94
N ARG A 415 3.31 17.25 19.28
CA ARG A 415 4.66 17.78 19.07
C ARG A 415 5.34 18.10 20.41
N ALA A 416 4.64 18.78 21.32
CA ALA A 416 5.19 19.11 22.63
C ALA A 416 5.47 17.85 23.47
N ASP A 417 4.57 16.87 23.43
CA ASP A 417 4.71 15.61 24.13
C ASP A 417 5.90 14.80 23.61
N LEU A 418 6.05 14.72 22.29
CA LEU A 418 7.17 14.03 21.64
C LEU A 418 8.50 14.73 21.98
N ASP A 419 8.57 16.04 21.88
CA ASP A 419 9.80 16.79 22.19
C ASP A 419 10.22 16.57 23.67
N GLU A 420 9.25 16.54 24.61
CA GLU A 420 9.53 16.20 26.01
C GLU A 420 10.05 14.77 26.17
N LEU A 421 9.38 13.79 25.55
CA LEU A 421 9.73 12.37 25.70
C LEU A 421 11.06 12.02 25.02
N VAL A 422 11.25 12.52 23.80
CA VAL A 422 12.47 12.28 22.99
C VAL A 422 13.69 12.91 23.67
N SER A 423 13.56 14.09 24.31
CA SER A 423 14.67 14.74 25.06
C SER A 423 15.25 13.86 26.17
N LYS A 424 14.52 12.83 26.62
CA LYS A 424 14.93 11.86 27.65
C LYS A 424 15.53 10.58 27.06
N THR A 425 15.76 10.56 25.75
CA THR A 425 16.34 9.44 25.00
C THR A 425 17.60 9.87 24.27
N SER A 426 18.33 8.94 23.65
CA SER A 426 19.40 9.26 22.72
C SER A 426 18.95 9.29 21.25
N PHE A 427 17.66 9.12 20.96
CA PHE A 427 17.17 9.13 19.59
C PHE A 427 17.34 10.50 18.92
N ARG A 428 17.76 10.46 17.67
CA ARG A 428 17.70 11.57 16.73
C ARG A 428 16.46 11.37 15.88
N VAL A 429 15.42 12.15 16.13
CA VAL A 429 14.12 11.96 15.53
C VAL A 429 13.93 12.92 14.36
N ASP A 430 13.60 12.35 13.19
CA ASP A 430 13.10 13.08 12.04
C ASP A 430 11.56 13.05 12.11
N TYR A 431 10.93 14.22 12.15
CA TYR A 431 9.48 14.33 12.25
C TYR A 431 8.83 14.63 10.90
N SER A 432 7.69 13.99 10.65
CA SER A 432 6.72 14.46 9.65
C SER A 432 5.45 14.92 10.38
N ASP A 433 4.93 16.06 9.98
CA ASP A 433 3.71 16.62 10.55
C ASP A 433 2.46 15.90 10.02
N SER A 434 2.50 15.40 8.77
CA SER A 434 1.41 14.69 8.11
C SER A 434 1.11 13.35 8.77
N GLY A 435 -0.19 13.04 8.93
CA GLY A 435 -0.67 11.71 9.32
C GLY A 435 -0.91 10.77 8.15
N TYR A 436 -0.62 11.20 6.92
CA TYR A 436 -0.73 10.37 5.73
C TYR A 436 0.64 9.82 5.34
N GLY A 437 0.69 8.52 5.06
CA GLY A 437 1.88 7.78 4.67
C GLY A 437 1.53 6.37 4.21
N SER A 438 2.54 5.59 3.88
CA SER A 438 2.37 4.24 3.33
C SER A 438 2.27 3.18 4.45
N SER A 439 1.39 3.36 5.43
CA SER A 439 1.10 2.38 6.46
C SER A 439 -0.26 2.64 7.13
N ASP A 440 -0.71 1.74 7.98
CA ASP A 440 -2.06 1.63 8.57
C ASP A 440 -2.59 2.89 9.30
N HIS A 441 -1.71 3.77 9.80
CA HIS A 441 -2.11 5.04 10.44
C HIS A 441 -2.90 5.95 9.49
N THR A 442 -2.68 5.83 8.18
CA THR A 442 -3.39 6.59 7.15
C THR A 442 -4.89 6.39 7.21
N SER A 443 -5.35 5.15 7.42
CA SER A 443 -6.78 4.82 7.53
C SER A 443 -7.46 5.53 8.71
N PHE A 444 -6.75 5.75 9.80
CA PHE A 444 -7.26 6.45 10.98
C PHE A 444 -7.19 7.98 10.83
N THR A 445 -6.13 8.49 10.18
CA THR A 445 -6.06 9.91 9.80
C THR A 445 -7.25 10.30 8.95
N ALA A 446 -7.64 9.46 8.00
CA ALA A 446 -8.83 9.64 7.16
C ALA A 446 -10.15 9.71 7.95
N LYS A 447 -10.18 9.19 9.17
CA LYS A 447 -11.32 9.28 10.11
C LYS A 447 -11.13 10.37 11.17
N GLN A 448 -10.17 11.27 10.98
CA GLN A 448 -9.86 12.36 11.90
C GLN A 448 -9.47 11.89 13.31
N VAL A 449 -8.84 10.70 13.41
CA VAL A 449 -8.19 10.24 14.63
C VAL A 449 -6.74 10.74 14.60
N PRO A 450 -6.24 11.42 15.64
CA PRO A 450 -4.83 11.80 15.73
C PRO A 450 -3.93 10.56 15.66
N VAL A 451 -2.85 10.61 14.87
CA VAL A 451 -1.98 9.45 14.65
C VAL A 451 -0.52 9.76 14.90
N LEU A 452 0.23 8.75 15.34
CA LEU A 452 1.68 8.74 15.34
C LEU A 452 2.17 7.48 14.62
N PHE A 453 3.18 7.64 13.80
CA PHE A 453 3.78 6.56 13.03
C PHE A 453 5.27 6.43 13.38
N PHE A 454 5.68 5.30 13.96
CA PHE A 454 7.05 5.01 14.38
C PHE A 454 7.73 4.11 13.36
N PHE A 455 8.88 4.53 12.85
CA PHE A 455 9.60 3.88 11.77
C PHE A 455 11.11 4.04 11.93
N SER A 456 11.89 2.95 11.77
CA SER A 456 13.35 2.98 11.90
C SER A 456 14.10 3.33 10.61
N GLY A 457 13.38 3.55 9.52
CA GLY A 457 13.92 3.90 8.20
C GLY A 457 14.06 2.72 7.25
N LEU A 458 13.96 2.99 5.96
CA LEU A 458 14.16 2.00 4.90
C LEU A 458 15.58 1.42 4.93
N HIS A 459 15.71 0.18 4.49
CA HIS A 459 16.99 -0.51 4.37
C HIS A 459 17.04 -1.37 3.08
N GLY A 460 18.23 -1.76 2.68
CA GLY A 460 18.44 -2.50 1.43
C GLY A 460 17.79 -3.88 1.33
N ASP A 461 17.18 -4.38 2.41
CA ASP A 461 16.48 -5.66 2.48
C ASP A 461 14.94 -5.50 2.38
N TYR A 462 14.41 -4.27 2.31
CA TYR A 462 12.98 -3.99 2.21
C TYR A 462 12.36 -4.74 1.02
N HIS A 463 11.24 -5.42 1.25
CA HIS A 463 10.53 -6.27 0.29
C HIS A 463 11.41 -7.33 -0.40
N LYS A 464 12.40 -7.88 0.32
CA LYS A 464 13.32 -8.91 -0.20
C LYS A 464 13.39 -10.15 0.68
N PRO A 465 13.76 -11.32 0.11
CA PRO A 465 14.03 -12.54 0.88
C PRO A 465 15.11 -12.37 1.96
N SER A 466 15.90 -11.32 1.87
CA SER A 466 16.98 -11.00 2.80
C SER A 466 16.53 -10.23 4.04
N ASP A 467 15.25 -9.86 4.18
CA ASP A 467 14.71 -9.29 5.44
C ASP A 467 14.46 -10.39 6.47
N THR A 468 15.52 -10.75 7.18
CA THR A 468 15.60 -11.90 8.10
C THR A 468 15.80 -11.47 9.55
N TRP A 469 15.34 -12.28 10.49
CA TRP A 469 15.34 -12.00 11.93
C TRP A 469 16.72 -11.76 12.54
N ASP A 470 17.78 -12.35 11.97
CA ASP A 470 19.16 -12.19 12.44
C ASP A 470 19.74 -10.78 12.22
N LYS A 471 19.06 -9.98 11.42
CA LYS A 471 19.41 -8.57 11.16
C LYS A 471 18.69 -7.58 12.08
N ILE A 472 17.79 -8.06 12.92
CA ILE A 472 17.02 -7.22 13.83
C ILE A 472 17.89 -6.74 15.01
N ASN A 473 17.87 -5.45 15.24
CA ASN A 473 18.47 -4.81 16.41
C ASN A 473 17.45 -4.76 17.56
N ALA A 474 17.20 -5.89 18.20
CA ALA A 474 16.21 -6.02 19.25
C ALA A 474 16.43 -5.09 20.47
N PRO A 475 17.67 -4.83 20.95
CA PRO A 475 17.90 -3.86 22.03
C PRO A 475 17.40 -2.46 21.67
N ASP A 476 17.65 -1.96 20.46
CA ASP A 476 17.20 -0.64 20.05
C ASP A 476 15.70 -0.60 19.73
N ALA A 477 15.13 -1.67 19.19
CA ALA A 477 13.69 -1.80 19.05
C ALA A 477 12.96 -1.70 20.39
N VAL A 478 13.51 -2.33 21.44
CA VAL A 478 12.98 -2.19 22.82
C VAL A 478 13.02 -0.74 23.31
N ARG A 479 14.03 0.05 22.93
CA ARG A 479 14.05 1.50 23.24
C ARG A 479 12.94 2.26 22.53
N VAL A 480 12.60 1.86 21.28
CA VAL A 480 11.44 2.42 20.58
C VAL A 480 10.15 2.05 21.34
N LEU A 481 9.99 0.79 21.76
CA LEU A 481 8.82 0.37 22.56
C LEU A 481 8.70 1.14 23.87
N GLN A 482 9.81 1.46 24.54
CA GLN A 482 9.80 2.31 25.73
C GLN A 482 9.30 3.73 25.44
N LEU A 483 9.65 4.29 24.28
CA LEU A 483 9.16 5.60 23.84
C LEU A 483 7.66 5.53 23.54
N VAL A 484 7.21 4.52 22.80
CA VAL A 484 5.77 4.29 22.51
C VAL A 484 4.97 4.12 23.79
N ALA A 485 5.46 3.29 24.73
CA ALA A 485 4.79 3.08 26.03
C ALA A 485 4.66 4.37 26.83
N ARG A 486 5.72 5.19 26.85
CA ARG A 486 5.66 6.51 27.51
C ARG A 486 4.68 7.47 26.84
N MET A 487 4.56 7.40 25.51
CA MET A 487 3.56 8.21 24.80
C MET A 487 2.13 7.75 25.13
N VAL A 488 1.89 6.43 25.16
CA VAL A 488 0.60 5.87 25.62
C VAL A 488 0.28 6.33 27.05
N GLN A 489 1.23 6.20 27.99
CA GLN A 489 1.07 6.64 29.38
C GLN A 489 0.77 8.14 29.48
N LYS A 490 1.46 8.96 28.68
CA LYS A 490 1.21 10.40 28.64
C LYS A 490 -0.21 10.71 28.16
N LEU A 491 -0.65 10.05 27.07
CA LEU A 491 -2.02 10.17 26.56
C LEU A 491 -3.07 9.65 27.56
N GLU A 492 -2.73 8.69 28.41
CA GLU A 492 -3.61 8.24 29.50
C GLU A 492 -3.71 9.25 30.63
N ASP A 493 -2.60 9.91 30.98
CA ASP A 493 -2.52 10.81 32.14
C ASP A 493 -3.10 12.20 31.85
N GLU A 494 -3.09 12.64 30.60
CA GLU A 494 -3.62 13.95 30.21
C GLU A 494 -5.13 14.03 30.43
N LYS A 495 -5.56 15.15 31.05
CA LYS A 495 -6.97 15.38 31.32
C LYS A 495 -7.79 15.57 30.06
N ASP A 496 -7.25 16.36 29.15
CA ASP A 496 -7.90 16.69 27.88
C ASP A 496 -7.37 15.78 26.75
N ARG A 497 -8.23 15.48 25.80
CA ARG A 497 -7.84 14.69 24.61
C ARG A 497 -7.09 15.58 23.63
N PRO A 498 -6.06 15.07 22.93
CA PRO A 498 -5.53 15.76 21.78
C PRO A 498 -6.66 15.98 20.75
N VAL A 499 -6.78 17.20 20.26
CA VAL A 499 -7.73 17.54 19.19
C VAL A 499 -7.06 17.21 17.87
N PHE A 500 -7.80 16.56 16.96
CA PHE A 500 -7.31 16.30 15.61
C PHE A 500 -7.04 17.62 14.89
N VAL A 501 -5.89 17.73 14.27
CA VAL A 501 -5.46 18.89 13.48
C VAL A 501 -5.27 18.44 12.03
N THR A 502 -6.00 19.05 11.11
CA THR A 502 -5.73 18.87 9.68
C THR A 502 -4.44 19.59 9.34
N VAL A 503 -3.41 18.82 9.03
CA VAL A 503 -2.09 19.35 8.70
C VAL A 503 -2.09 19.84 7.26
N LYS A 504 -1.65 21.08 7.01
CA LYS A 504 -1.28 21.50 5.66
C LYS A 504 -0.05 20.69 5.25
N VAL A 505 -0.15 20.02 4.12
CA VAL A 505 1.02 19.30 3.57
C VAL A 505 1.99 20.38 3.08
N ASP A 506 2.90 20.82 3.94
CA ASP A 506 4.08 21.51 3.47
C ASP A 506 4.90 20.49 2.66
N SER A 507 5.35 20.92 1.51
CA SER A 507 6.19 20.15 0.60
C SER A 507 7.53 19.81 1.26
N ASN A 508 7.52 18.88 2.23
CA ASN A 508 8.75 18.30 2.74
C ASN A 508 9.18 17.20 1.76
N PRO A 509 10.28 17.37 1.02
CA PRO A 509 10.74 16.40 0.03
C PRO A 509 11.03 15.01 0.62
N HIS A 510 11.11 14.89 1.95
CA HIS A 510 11.34 13.62 2.62
C HIS A 510 10.06 12.83 3.00
N ALA A 511 8.88 13.44 2.96
CA ALA A 511 7.62 12.75 3.21
C ALA A 511 7.17 11.85 2.03
N GLY A 512 7.77 12.04 0.84
CA GLY A 512 7.53 11.21 -0.36
C GLY A 512 8.46 10.02 -0.52
N SER A 513 9.45 9.87 0.37
CA SER A 513 10.48 8.83 0.24
C SER A 513 10.11 7.46 0.80
N ILE A 514 8.86 7.24 1.19
CA ILE A 514 8.38 5.93 1.68
C ILE A 514 7.79 5.09 0.56
N SER A 515 7.36 5.67 -0.54
CA SER A 515 7.20 4.93 -1.79
C SER A 515 8.58 4.80 -2.42
N GLY A 516 9.11 3.60 -2.50
CA GLY A 516 10.45 3.28 -2.98
C GLY A 516 10.65 3.55 -4.48
N THR A 517 10.54 4.82 -4.87
CA THR A 517 11.05 5.33 -6.13
C THR A 517 11.56 6.73 -5.86
N GLY A 518 12.88 6.86 -5.80
CA GLY A 518 13.54 8.16 -5.77
C GLY A 518 13.21 8.91 -7.05
N GLY A 519 12.81 10.16 -6.92
CA GLY A 519 12.59 11.04 -8.05
C GLY A 519 11.50 12.06 -7.78
N GLY A 520 11.84 13.34 -7.77
CA GLY A 520 10.99 14.48 -7.44
C GLY A 520 9.92 14.83 -8.49
N GLY A 521 9.17 13.85 -8.98
CA GLY A 521 8.03 14.04 -9.88
C GLY A 521 6.72 13.90 -9.12
N GLY A 522 6.14 15.03 -8.65
CA GLY A 522 4.83 15.00 -7.97
C GLY A 522 3.72 14.47 -8.87
N TYR A 523 2.61 14.01 -8.27
CA TYR A 523 1.40 13.49 -8.92
C TYR A 523 0.64 14.52 -9.82
N GLY A 524 1.38 15.30 -10.63
CA GLY A 524 0.81 16.37 -11.45
C GLY A 524 0.51 17.65 -10.67
N PRO A 525 -0.32 18.56 -11.22
CA PRO A 525 -0.69 19.80 -10.56
C PRO A 525 -1.45 19.53 -9.25
N TYR A 526 -1.39 20.49 -8.33
CA TYR A 526 -2.02 20.33 -7.02
C TYR A 526 -3.55 20.44 -7.14
N PHE A 527 -4.23 19.41 -6.66
CA PHE A 527 -5.69 19.33 -6.53
C PHE A 527 -6.14 19.54 -5.09
N GLY A 528 -5.46 18.89 -4.14
CA GLY A 528 -5.62 19.10 -2.70
C GLY A 528 -6.67 18.23 -2.03
N SER A 529 -7.09 17.14 -2.66
CA SER A 529 -7.76 16.02 -1.98
C SER A 529 -6.73 15.03 -1.46
N VAL A 530 -7.09 14.34 -0.40
CA VAL A 530 -6.40 13.15 0.08
C VAL A 530 -7.30 11.98 -0.29
N PRO A 531 -6.90 11.12 -1.23
CA PRO A 531 -7.70 9.98 -1.59
C PRO A 531 -7.76 8.99 -0.43
N ASP A 532 -8.92 8.35 -0.29
CA ASP A 532 -9.09 7.16 0.52
C ASP A 532 -8.57 5.98 -0.31
N PHE A 533 -7.66 5.20 0.20
CA PHE A 533 -7.10 4.04 -0.50
C PHE A 533 -8.09 2.87 -0.57
N ALA A 534 -9.19 2.91 0.21
CA ALA A 534 -10.32 2.04 0.01
C ALA A 534 -11.05 2.39 -1.27
N GLU A 535 -11.12 1.43 -2.11
CA GLU A 535 -11.88 1.58 -3.32
C GLU A 535 -13.39 1.47 -3.01
N PRO A 536 -14.15 2.57 -3.10
CA PRO A 536 -15.60 2.43 -3.19
C PRO A 536 -15.92 1.61 -4.45
N PRO A 537 -17.10 1.00 -4.55
CA PRO A 537 -17.50 0.23 -5.74
C PRO A 537 -17.32 0.99 -7.06
N THR A 538 -17.18 2.31 -7.00
CA THR A 538 -16.93 3.21 -8.14
C THR A 538 -16.30 4.49 -7.64
N GLY A 539 -15.24 4.97 -8.30
CA GLY A 539 -14.64 6.27 -8.06
C GLY A 539 -13.54 6.28 -6.99
N VAL A 540 -13.14 7.49 -6.60
CA VAL A 540 -12.14 7.73 -5.54
C VAL A 540 -12.80 8.53 -4.43
N ARG A 541 -12.94 7.94 -3.26
CA ARG A 541 -13.41 8.65 -2.08
C ARG A 541 -12.31 9.58 -1.59
N PHE A 542 -12.66 10.79 -1.21
CA PHE A 542 -11.73 11.68 -0.53
C PHE A 542 -11.80 11.41 0.98
N ALA A 543 -10.70 10.90 1.53
CA ALA A 543 -10.52 10.79 2.97
C ALA A 543 -10.51 12.18 3.61
N ASP A 544 -9.84 13.14 2.96
CA ASP A 544 -9.82 14.54 3.36
C ASP A 544 -9.72 15.46 2.13
N VAL A 545 -10.04 16.72 2.33
CA VAL A 545 -9.86 17.79 1.34
C VAL A 545 -9.35 19.03 2.07
N HIS A 546 -8.14 19.46 1.72
CA HIS A 546 -7.53 20.63 2.36
C HIS A 546 -8.35 21.89 2.09
N PRO A 547 -8.79 22.64 3.12
CA PRO A 547 -9.75 23.76 2.94
C PRO A 547 -9.28 24.84 1.97
N ASP A 548 -7.98 25.16 1.99
CA ASP A 548 -7.38 26.22 1.14
C ASP A 548 -6.86 25.68 -0.21
N SER A 549 -7.11 24.39 -0.51
CA SER A 549 -6.70 23.76 -1.76
C SER A 549 -7.67 24.07 -2.91
N PRO A 550 -7.26 23.85 -4.17
CA PRO A 550 -8.15 23.92 -5.32
C PRO A 550 -9.48 23.17 -5.12
N ALA A 551 -9.43 21.94 -4.63
CA ALA A 551 -10.61 21.12 -4.34
C ALA A 551 -11.46 21.71 -3.22
N GLY A 552 -10.84 22.16 -2.12
CA GLY A 552 -11.54 22.78 -0.98
C GLY A 552 -12.22 24.09 -1.35
N VAL A 553 -11.52 24.96 -2.09
CA VAL A 553 -12.08 26.23 -2.61
C VAL A 553 -13.25 25.96 -3.55
N ALA A 554 -13.22 24.88 -4.32
CA ALA A 554 -14.31 24.46 -5.19
C ALA A 554 -15.50 23.82 -4.42
N GLY A 555 -15.41 23.70 -3.09
CA GLY A 555 -16.48 23.19 -2.23
C GLY A 555 -16.53 21.67 -2.11
N LEU A 556 -15.48 20.96 -2.53
CA LEU A 556 -15.33 19.53 -2.30
C LEU A 556 -14.97 19.25 -0.82
N LYS A 557 -15.33 18.09 -0.32
CA LYS A 557 -15.22 17.75 1.11
C LYS A 557 -14.77 16.30 1.31
N ALA A 558 -14.27 16.01 2.51
CA ALA A 558 -14.09 14.64 2.97
C ALA A 558 -15.39 13.83 2.83
N GLY A 559 -15.28 12.60 2.39
CA GLY A 559 -16.40 11.70 2.10
C GLY A 559 -16.98 11.82 0.70
N ASP A 560 -16.64 12.85 -0.09
CA ASP A 560 -17.02 12.90 -1.51
C ASP A 560 -16.34 11.77 -2.29
N VAL A 561 -17.06 11.16 -3.22
CA VAL A 561 -16.51 10.14 -4.12
C VAL A 561 -16.37 10.73 -5.51
N LEU A 562 -15.16 10.96 -5.97
CA LEU A 562 -14.87 11.44 -7.32
C LEU A 562 -15.21 10.36 -8.34
N VAL A 563 -16.14 10.65 -9.24
CA VAL A 563 -16.60 9.72 -10.28
C VAL A 563 -16.31 10.20 -11.69
N ALA A 564 -15.99 11.49 -11.88
CA ALA A 564 -15.51 12.01 -13.16
C ALA A 564 -14.58 13.20 -12.95
N PHE A 565 -13.57 13.31 -13.81
CA PHE A 565 -12.59 14.39 -13.84
C PHE A 565 -12.37 14.84 -15.29
N ASP A 566 -12.72 16.06 -15.59
CA ASP A 566 -12.70 16.67 -16.94
C ASP A 566 -13.29 15.79 -18.05
N GLY A 567 -14.46 15.19 -17.77
CA GLY A 567 -15.16 14.30 -18.71
C GLY A 567 -14.69 12.84 -18.68
N VAL A 568 -13.59 12.53 -18.01
CA VAL A 568 -13.07 11.16 -17.83
C VAL A 568 -13.77 10.50 -16.66
N GLU A 569 -14.26 9.27 -16.86
CA GLU A 569 -14.82 8.45 -15.78
C GLU A 569 -13.69 7.98 -14.85
N ILE A 570 -13.83 8.28 -13.57
CA ILE A 570 -12.90 7.85 -12.52
C ILE A 570 -13.48 6.65 -11.78
N ARG A 571 -12.81 5.51 -11.82
CA ARG A 571 -13.22 4.28 -11.14
C ARG A 571 -12.36 3.95 -9.95
N ASN A 572 -11.09 4.38 -9.96
CA ASN A 572 -10.10 4.11 -8.93
C ASN A 572 -9.06 5.23 -8.85
N LEU A 573 -8.15 5.10 -7.89
CA LEU A 573 -7.10 6.08 -7.63
C LEU A 573 -6.14 6.28 -8.83
N TYR A 574 -5.85 5.22 -9.56
CA TYR A 574 -4.98 5.31 -10.75
C TYR A 574 -5.61 6.19 -11.83
N ASP A 575 -6.91 6.01 -12.09
CA ASP A 575 -7.65 6.86 -13.03
C ASP A 575 -7.56 8.33 -12.64
N PHE A 576 -7.77 8.63 -11.36
CA PHE A 576 -7.69 10.00 -10.85
C PHE A 576 -6.27 10.57 -11.00
N THR A 577 -5.26 9.79 -10.66
CA THR A 577 -3.86 10.20 -10.78
C THR A 577 -3.50 10.53 -12.23
N TYR A 578 -3.90 9.68 -13.18
CA TYR A 578 -3.66 9.88 -14.60
C TYR A 578 -4.46 11.07 -15.16
N ALA A 579 -5.73 11.15 -14.84
CA ALA A 579 -6.56 12.28 -15.26
C ALA A 579 -5.98 13.60 -14.74
N LEU A 580 -5.51 13.65 -13.50
CA LEU A 580 -4.89 14.83 -12.91
C LEU A 580 -3.56 15.19 -13.60
N ARG A 581 -2.72 14.20 -13.92
CA ARG A 581 -1.43 14.41 -14.61
C ARG A 581 -1.58 14.88 -16.05
N ALA A 582 -2.69 14.58 -16.71
CA ALA A 582 -2.97 15.07 -18.05
C ALA A 582 -3.17 16.60 -18.11
N HIS A 583 -3.25 17.27 -16.96
CA HIS A 583 -3.47 18.72 -16.86
C HIS A 583 -2.23 19.45 -16.34
N LYS A 584 -2.24 20.78 -16.50
CA LYS A 584 -1.16 21.67 -16.08
C LYS A 584 -1.63 22.63 -14.99
N VAL A 585 -0.68 23.21 -14.29
CA VAL A 585 -0.92 24.31 -13.34
C VAL A 585 -1.64 25.46 -14.07
N GLY A 586 -2.77 25.89 -13.50
CA GLY A 586 -3.62 26.95 -14.05
C GLY A 586 -4.85 26.44 -14.79
N ASP A 587 -4.92 25.17 -15.17
CA ASP A 587 -6.09 24.58 -15.83
C ASP A 587 -7.31 24.59 -14.91
N GLU A 588 -8.48 24.82 -15.49
CA GLU A 588 -9.77 24.69 -14.82
C GLU A 588 -10.44 23.40 -15.28
N VAL A 589 -10.55 22.42 -14.40
CA VAL A 589 -11.10 21.09 -14.68
C VAL A 589 -12.51 20.95 -14.10
N ALA A 590 -13.40 20.33 -14.86
CA ALA A 590 -14.74 19.99 -14.39
C ALA A 590 -14.71 18.64 -13.65
N VAL A 591 -15.18 18.60 -12.41
CA VAL A 591 -15.22 17.37 -11.62
C VAL A 591 -16.64 17.02 -11.22
N GLN A 592 -16.94 15.73 -11.09
CA GLN A 592 -18.19 15.23 -10.55
C GLN A 592 -17.89 14.31 -9.37
N VAL A 593 -18.54 14.58 -8.25
CA VAL A 593 -18.44 13.77 -7.04
C VAL A 593 -19.83 13.30 -6.59
N LEU A 594 -19.87 12.16 -5.91
CA LEU A 594 -21.04 11.71 -5.16
C LEU A 594 -20.85 12.09 -3.69
N ARG A 595 -21.76 12.87 -3.14
CA ARG A 595 -21.86 13.19 -1.71
C ARG A 595 -23.05 12.46 -1.12
N GLY A 596 -22.80 11.29 -0.54
CA GLY A 596 -23.86 10.33 -0.26
C GLY A 596 -24.49 9.84 -1.57
N THR A 597 -25.77 10.13 -1.80
CA THR A 597 -26.49 9.79 -3.04
C THR A 597 -26.61 10.97 -4.02
N GLU A 598 -26.17 12.16 -3.63
CA GLU A 598 -26.28 13.36 -4.44
C GLU A 598 -25.07 13.53 -5.38
N LYS A 599 -25.30 13.79 -6.66
CA LYS A 599 -24.25 14.09 -7.64
C LYS A 599 -23.97 15.57 -7.68
N ILE A 600 -22.76 15.96 -7.30
CA ILE A 600 -22.29 17.35 -7.25
C ILE A 600 -21.28 17.55 -8.38
N SER A 601 -21.43 18.65 -9.13
CA SER A 601 -20.46 19.09 -10.12
C SER A 601 -19.76 20.35 -9.63
N ALA A 602 -18.44 20.41 -9.77
CA ALA A 602 -17.63 21.56 -9.41
C ALA A 602 -16.59 21.84 -10.50
N LYS A 603 -16.08 23.08 -10.52
CA LYS A 603 -14.93 23.47 -11.33
C LYS A 603 -13.77 23.74 -10.39
N VAL A 604 -12.65 23.10 -10.66
CA VAL A 604 -11.45 23.17 -9.85
C VAL A 604 -10.32 23.78 -10.66
N LYS A 605 -9.77 24.88 -10.19
CA LYS A 605 -8.60 25.51 -10.82
C LYS A 605 -7.34 24.94 -10.21
N LEU A 606 -6.63 24.12 -10.96
CA LEU A 606 -5.40 23.46 -10.52
C LEU A 606 -4.29 24.47 -10.24
N THR A 607 -3.50 24.23 -9.20
CA THR A 607 -2.42 25.13 -8.81
C THR A 607 -1.08 24.39 -8.75
N GLU A 608 -0.02 25.15 -8.58
CA GLU A 608 1.28 24.57 -8.22
C GLU A 608 1.20 23.98 -6.81
N ARG A 609 1.86 22.86 -6.61
CA ARG A 609 1.99 22.26 -5.28
C ARG A 609 3.01 23.10 -4.51
N LYS A 610 2.55 23.81 -3.49
CA LYS A 610 3.39 24.66 -2.63
C LYS A 610 4.03 23.86 -1.53
#